data_be8a53c085f8e5979e2c128a5bca7197
#
_entry.id   be8a53c085f8e5979e2c128a5bca7197
#
_cell.length_a   1.000
_cell.length_b   1.000
_cell.length_c   1.000
_cell.angle_alpha   90.00
_cell.angle_beta   90.00
_cell.angle_gamma   90.00
#
_symmetry.space_group_name_H-M   'P 1'
#
loop_
_entity.id
_entity.type
_entity.pdbx_description
1 polymer ?
#
loop_
_entity_poly.entity_id
_entity_poly.type
_entity_poly.pdbx_seq_one_letter_code
_entity_poly.pdbx_strand_id
1 'polypeptide(L)'
;QVLQVGPAKEIFENPSSLKVAEISNDPPMNIIEAEISNDQIRFEGIKIKAPNHLSKLTDSGLKIGLRSSDIELSENGHEFEVELAEISGSETLLHLKRGTIKIIISIEEVLNFKIHDKIKIDFKIDRAYAFGANGKLASSPFGGNNG
;
A
#
# COMPACT_ATOMS: atom_id res chain seq x y z
N GLN A 1 -15.32 14.75 5.80
CA GLN A 1 -14.97 16.01 5.13
C GLN A 1 -14.11 15.75 3.90
N VAL A 2 -14.43 16.41 2.80
CA VAL A 2 -13.69 16.26 1.56
C VAL A 2 -12.50 17.20 1.58
N LEU A 3 -11.30 16.65 1.36
CA LEU A 3 -10.06 17.42 1.35
C LEU A 3 -9.62 17.82 -0.06
N GLN A 4 -10.18 17.20 -1.06
CA GLN A 4 -9.85 17.44 -2.46
C GLN A 4 -11.15 17.46 -3.28
N VAL A 5 -11.26 18.42 -4.18
CA VAL A 5 -12.42 18.53 -5.08
C VAL A 5 -11.97 18.20 -6.49
N GLY A 6 -12.76 17.38 -7.18
CA GLY A 6 -12.46 16.97 -8.54
C GLY A 6 -13.26 15.75 -8.94
N PRO A 7 -13.08 15.25 -10.17
CA PRO A 7 -13.70 14.01 -10.60
C PRO A 7 -13.29 12.86 -9.70
N ALA A 8 -14.21 11.94 -9.42
CA ALA A 8 -13.93 10.80 -8.54
C ALA A 8 -12.75 9.98 -9.01
N LYS A 9 -12.58 9.80 -10.31
CA LYS A 9 -11.45 9.06 -10.85
C LYS A 9 -10.11 9.71 -10.51
N GLU A 10 -10.05 11.04 -10.60
CA GLU A 10 -8.81 11.77 -10.27
C GLU A 10 -8.45 11.62 -8.81
N ILE A 11 -9.42 11.71 -7.92
CA ILE A 11 -9.20 11.52 -6.50
C ILE A 11 -8.70 10.10 -6.22
N PHE A 12 -9.30 9.11 -6.88
CA PHE A 12 -8.93 7.71 -6.68
C PHE A 12 -7.52 7.39 -7.17
N GLU A 13 -7.14 7.90 -8.36
CA GLU A 13 -5.85 7.59 -8.97
C GLU A 13 -4.70 8.41 -8.40
N ASN A 14 -4.96 9.65 -8.01
CA ASN A 14 -3.93 10.59 -7.61
C ASN A 14 -4.32 11.35 -6.34
N PRO A 15 -4.40 10.67 -5.19
CA PRO A 15 -4.73 11.36 -3.96
C PRO A 15 -3.65 12.37 -3.59
N SER A 16 -4.04 13.58 -3.22
CA SER A 16 -3.09 14.65 -2.94
C SER A 16 -2.41 14.53 -1.58
N SER A 17 -2.97 13.76 -0.67
CA SER A 17 -2.40 13.58 0.67
C SER A 17 -2.78 12.22 1.23
N LEU A 18 -2.12 11.82 2.32
CA LEU A 18 -2.45 10.60 3.05
C LEU A 18 -3.90 10.58 3.48
N LYS A 19 -4.41 11.69 3.97
CA LYS A 19 -5.77 11.75 4.47
C LYS A 19 -6.79 11.55 3.35
N VAL A 20 -6.53 12.12 2.17
CA VAL A 20 -7.38 11.88 1.00
C VAL A 20 -7.28 10.42 0.57
N ALA A 21 -6.08 9.83 0.56
CA ALA A 21 -5.89 8.44 0.21
C ALA A 21 -6.66 7.51 1.15
N GLU A 22 -6.64 7.81 2.46
CA GLU A 22 -7.34 6.99 3.45
C GLU A 22 -8.86 7.05 3.30
N ILE A 23 -9.43 8.21 2.97
CA ILE A 23 -10.88 8.35 2.88
C ILE A 23 -11.46 8.07 1.50
N SER A 24 -10.64 8.07 0.44
CA SER A 24 -11.11 7.86 -0.93
C SER A 24 -11.09 6.40 -1.37
N ASN A 25 -10.61 5.51 -0.52
CA ASN A 25 -10.54 4.07 -0.81
C ASN A 25 -11.41 3.28 0.16
N ASP A 26 -11.94 2.16 -0.31
CA ASP A 26 -12.70 1.22 0.51
C ASP A 26 -12.31 -0.21 0.12
N PRO A 27 -11.47 -0.91 0.93
CA PRO A 27 -10.88 -0.44 2.17
C PRO A 27 -9.86 0.69 1.98
N PRO A 28 -9.46 1.38 3.05
CA PRO A 28 -8.47 2.45 2.94
C PRO A 28 -7.15 1.96 2.35
N MET A 29 -6.43 2.87 1.71
CA MET A 29 -5.09 2.59 1.19
C MET A 29 -4.16 2.16 2.32
N ASN A 30 -3.34 1.15 2.07
CA ASN A 30 -2.32 0.72 3.01
C ASN A 30 -1.16 1.72 3.00
N ILE A 31 -0.82 2.23 4.17
CA ILE A 31 0.25 3.22 4.32
C ILE A 31 1.35 2.58 5.15
N ILE A 32 2.55 2.54 4.58
CA ILE A 32 3.70 1.87 5.19
C ILE A 32 4.86 2.86 5.25
N GLU A 33 5.41 3.05 6.45
CA GLU A 33 6.63 3.83 6.58
C GLU A 33 7.78 3.05 5.97
N ALA A 34 8.57 3.70 5.11
CA ALA A 34 9.63 3.05 4.37
C ALA A 34 10.78 4.00 4.15
N GLU A 35 11.94 3.41 3.88
CA GLU A 35 13.13 4.15 3.49
C GLU A 35 13.48 3.78 2.06
N ILE A 36 13.93 4.77 1.28
CA ILE A 36 14.38 4.55 -0.09
C ILE A 36 15.84 4.96 -0.17
N SER A 37 16.70 4.02 -0.51
CA SER A 37 18.11 4.29 -0.74
C SER A 37 18.68 3.21 -1.66
N ASN A 38 19.67 3.62 -2.49
CA ASN A 38 20.31 2.71 -3.43
C ASN A 38 19.32 1.96 -4.32
N ASP A 39 18.29 2.68 -4.78
CA ASP A 39 17.22 2.13 -5.63
C ASP A 39 16.41 1.02 -4.97
N GLN A 40 16.41 0.97 -3.64
CA GLN A 40 15.64 -0.03 -2.89
C GLN A 40 14.70 0.64 -1.89
N ILE A 41 13.51 0.08 -1.79
CA ILE A 41 12.54 0.42 -0.74
C ILE A 41 12.70 -0.61 0.37
N ARG A 42 12.84 -0.14 1.61
CA ARG A 42 13.04 -1.02 2.76
C ARG A 42 12.03 -0.72 3.85
N PHE A 43 11.42 -1.77 4.36
CA PHE A 43 10.53 -1.71 5.52
C PHE A 43 10.43 -3.10 6.15
N GLU A 44 10.51 -3.15 7.47
CA GLU A 44 10.39 -4.40 8.27
C GLU A 44 11.17 -5.59 7.70
N GLY A 45 12.44 -5.37 7.34
CA GLY A 45 13.30 -6.42 6.81
C GLY A 45 13.03 -6.79 5.35
N ILE A 46 12.05 -6.17 4.73
CA ILE A 46 11.75 -6.38 3.32
C ILE A 46 12.54 -5.37 2.49
N LYS A 47 13.14 -5.84 1.40
CA LYS A 47 13.86 -5.00 0.45
C LYS A 47 13.27 -5.24 -0.93
N ILE A 48 12.82 -4.17 -1.57
CA ILE A 48 12.21 -4.25 -2.90
C ILE A 48 12.87 -3.20 -3.78
N LYS A 49 13.19 -3.59 -5.01
CA LYS A 49 13.74 -2.64 -5.97
C LYS A 49 12.71 -1.53 -6.22
N ALA A 50 13.14 -0.28 -6.09
CA ALA A 50 12.26 0.85 -6.29
C ALA A 50 11.96 1.05 -7.78
N PRO A 51 10.69 1.25 -8.15
CA PRO A 51 10.35 1.62 -9.52
C PRO A 51 10.84 3.04 -9.82
N ASN A 52 10.89 3.38 -11.10
CA ASN A 52 11.46 4.66 -11.54
C ASN A 52 10.84 5.88 -10.86
N HIS A 53 9.54 5.87 -10.65
CA HIS A 53 8.88 7.03 -10.04
C HIS A 53 9.18 7.20 -8.55
N LEU A 54 9.78 6.20 -7.91
CA LEU A 54 10.15 6.24 -6.50
C LEU A 54 11.65 6.26 -6.27
N SER A 55 12.44 5.78 -7.23
CA SER A 55 13.87 5.51 -7.01
C SER A 55 14.71 6.74 -6.66
N LYS A 56 14.26 7.92 -7.04
CA LYS A 56 14.99 9.17 -6.81
C LYS A 56 14.57 9.91 -5.56
N LEU A 57 13.56 9.41 -4.85
CA LEU A 57 13.12 10.04 -3.62
C LEU A 57 14.13 9.76 -2.52
N THR A 58 14.52 10.79 -1.81
CA THR A 58 15.54 10.68 -0.75
C THR A 58 15.08 11.28 0.57
N ASP A 59 13.84 11.74 0.64
CA ASP A 59 13.31 12.36 1.84
C ASP A 59 13.22 11.35 2.98
N SER A 60 13.52 11.77 4.19
CA SER A 60 13.29 10.96 5.37
C SER A 60 11.79 10.98 5.72
N GLY A 61 11.31 9.92 6.36
CA GLY A 61 9.92 9.85 6.78
C GLY A 61 8.95 9.59 5.65
N LEU A 62 9.41 8.99 4.57
CA LEU A 62 8.55 8.65 3.46
C LEU A 62 7.54 7.56 3.87
N LYS A 63 6.34 7.67 3.33
CA LYS A 63 5.30 6.67 3.48
C LYS A 63 4.87 6.18 2.11
N ILE A 64 4.81 4.88 1.96
CA ILE A 64 4.41 4.23 0.72
C ILE A 64 2.94 3.86 0.83
N GLY A 65 2.16 4.20 -0.19
CA GLY A 65 0.75 3.86 -0.23
C GLY A 65 0.46 2.82 -1.30
N LEU A 66 -0.25 1.77 -0.92
CA LEU A 66 -0.69 0.72 -1.83
C LEU A 66 -2.13 0.37 -1.55
N ARG A 67 -2.93 0.27 -2.60
CA ARG A 67 -4.32 -0.17 -2.46
C ARG A 67 -4.33 -1.65 -2.11
N SER A 68 -5.39 -2.07 -1.43
CA SER A 68 -5.54 -3.47 -1.04
C SER A 68 -5.50 -4.43 -2.21
N SER A 69 -5.92 -3.99 -3.40
CA SER A 69 -5.89 -4.80 -4.62
C SER A 69 -4.53 -4.83 -5.29
N ASP A 70 -3.56 -4.04 -4.82
CA ASP A 70 -2.20 -4.02 -5.37
C ASP A 70 -1.24 -4.90 -4.57
N ILE A 71 -1.77 -5.73 -3.69
CA ILE A 71 -1.02 -6.69 -2.90
C ILE A 71 -1.69 -8.04 -3.12
N GLU A 72 -0.90 -9.06 -3.45
CA GLU A 72 -1.45 -10.37 -3.82
C GLU A 72 -0.73 -11.52 -3.11
N LEU A 73 -1.41 -12.66 -3.03
CA LEU A 73 -0.78 -13.88 -2.51
C LEU A 73 0.28 -14.35 -3.49
N SER A 74 1.43 -14.75 -2.97
CA SER A 74 2.55 -15.21 -3.81
C SER A 74 3.44 -16.15 -3.01
N GLU A 75 3.71 -17.32 -3.54
CA GLU A 75 4.59 -18.29 -2.88
C GLU A 75 6.02 -17.76 -2.75
N ASN A 76 6.41 -16.82 -3.60
CA ASN A 76 7.73 -16.20 -3.56
C ASN A 76 7.73 -14.86 -2.86
N GLY A 77 6.64 -14.52 -2.18
CA GLY A 77 6.48 -13.26 -1.51
C GLY A 77 7.06 -13.21 -0.11
N HIS A 78 6.65 -12.22 0.63
CA HIS A 78 7.09 -11.97 1.99
C HIS A 78 6.06 -12.48 2.98
N GLU A 79 6.51 -13.07 4.07
CA GLU A 79 5.62 -13.68 5.05
C GLU A 79 4.93 -12.63 5.92
N PHE A 80 3.63 -12.79 6.07
CA PHE A 80 2.80 -12.01 6.99
C PHE A 80 1.90 -12.96 7.77
N GLU A 81 1.46 -12.50 8.94
CA GLU A 81 0.54 -13.27 9.78
C GLU A 81 -0.86 -12.73 9.65
N VAL A 82 -1.84 -13.64 9.53
CA VAL A 82 -3.25 -13.26 9.46
C VAL A 82 -3.75 -12.88 10.86
N GLU A 83 -4.26 -11.65 10.98
CA GLU A 83 -4.91 -11.19 12.20
C GLU A 83 -6.42 -11.37 12.15
N LEU A 84 -7.00 -11.22 10.96
CA LEU A 84 -8.45 -11.32 10.76
C LEU A 84 -8.72 -11.59 9.28
N ALA A 85 -9.72 -12.41 9.01
CA ALA A 85 -10.22 -12.62 7.65
C ALA A 85 -11.71 -12.33 7.65
N GLU A 86 -12.14 -11.46 6.74
CA GLU A 86 -13.54 -11.09 6.59
C GLU A 86 -14.02 -11.45 5.18
N ILE A 87 -15.19 -12.06 5.07
CA ILE A 87 -15.79 -12.33 3.78
C ILE A 87 -16.81 -11.23 3.52
N SER A 88 -16.65 -10.55 2.39
CA SER A 88 -17.52 -9.45 1.99
C SER A 88 -17.97 -9.72 0.56
N GLY A 89 -19.20 -10.18 0.40
CA GLY A 89 -19.71 -10.60 -0.91
C GLY A 89 -18.92 -11.78 -1.44
N SER A 90 -18.28 -11.60 -2.59
CA SER A 90 -17.50 -12.65 -3.25
C SER A 90 -15.98 -12.50 -3.04
N GLU A 91 -15.57 -11.65 -2.10
CA GLU A 91 -14.16 -11.44 -1.84
C GLU A 91 -13.80 -11.67 -0.38
N THR A 92 -12.51 -11.86 -0.13
CA THR A 92 -11.95 -11.98 1.21
C THR A 92 -11.06 -10.80 1.49
N LEU A 93 -11.29 -10.13 2.62
CA LEU A 93 -10.42 -9.09 3.13
C LEU A 93 -9.54 -9.69 4.21
N LEU A 94 -8.24 -9.62 4.02
CA LEU A 94 -7.28 -10.15 5.00
C LEU A 94 -6.58 -9.00 5.70
N HIS A 95 -6.67 -9.02 7.02
CA HIS A 95 -5.91 -8.12 7.88
C HIS A 95 -4.62 -8.85 8.27
N LEU A 96 -3.50 -8.31 7.86
CA LEU A 96 -2.19 -8.96 8.00
C LEU A 96 -1.25 -8.08 8.79
N LYS A 97 -0.32 -8.72 9.49
CA LYS A 97 0.74 -7.99 10.19
C LYS A 97 2.11 -8.62 9.95
N ARG A 98 3.13 -7.78 10.00
CA ARG A 98 4.54 -8.18 10.03
C ARG A 98 5.29 -7.14 10.85
N GLY A 99 5.75 -7.52 12.04
CA GLY A 99 6.36 -6.57 12.96
C GLY A 99 5.38 -5.46 13.32
N THR A 100 5.73 -4.22 13.03
CA THR A 100 4.87 -3.05 13.30
C THR A 100 3.95 -2.71 12.14
N ILE A 101 4.11 -3.38 11.00
CA ILE A 101 3.32 -3.11 9.80
C ILE A 101 2.02 -3.88 9.84
N LYS A 102 0.91 -3.17 9.56
CA LYS A 102 -0.40 -3.78 9.40
C LYS A 102 -0.97 -3.36 8.06
N ILE A 103 -1.46 -4.33 7.30
CA ILE A 103 -2.01 -4.08 5.97
C ILE A 103 -3.31 -4.84 5.81
N ILE A 104 -4.12 -4.38 4.86
CA ILE A 104 -5.35 -5.05 4.46
C ILE A 104 -5.24 -5.35 2.97
N ILE A 105 -5.44 -6.61 2.60
CA ILE A 105 -5.47 -7.00 1.19
C ILE A 105 -6.85 -7.53 0.82
N SER A 106 -7.19 -7.37 -0.44
CA SER A 106 -8.47 -7.81 -1.01
C SER A 106 -8.21 -8.90 -2.03
N ILE A 107 -8.85 -10.05 -1.84
CA ILE A 107 -8.73 -11.19 -2.74
C ILE A 107 -10.11 -11.45 -3.35
N GLU A 108 -10.22 -11.54 -4.68
CA GLU A 108 -11.48 -11.70 -5.38
C GLU A 108 -12.01 -13.13 -5.37
N GLU A 109 -11.80 -13.83 -4.25
CA GLU A 109 -12.29 -15.17 -4.02
C GLU A 109 -12.68 -15.30 -2.56
N VAL A 110 -13.61 -16.19 -2.26
CA VAL A 110 -13.94 -16.52 -0.88
C VAL A 110 -12.98 -17.61 -0.42
N LEU A 111 -12.05 -17.23 0.46
CA LEU A 111 -11.02 -18.13 0.99
C LEU A 111 -11.10 -18.18 2.50
N ASN A 112 -10.81 -19.35 3.05
CA ASN A 112 -10.84 -19.57 4.50
C ASN A 112 -9.44 -19.49 5.06
N PHE A 113 -9.21 -18.48 5.90
CA PHE A 113 -7.96 -18.29 6.64
C PHE A 113 -8.26 -18.28 8.13
N LYS A 114 -7.30 -18.73 8.91
CA LYS A 114 -7.40 -18.72 10.36
C LYS A 114 -6.47 -17.66 10.93
N ILE A 115 -6.85 -17.10 12.07
CA ILE A 115 -5.99 -16.17 12.80
C ILE A 115 -4.69 -16.88 13.11
N HIS A 116 -3.57 -16.19 12.92
CA HIS A 116 -2.19 -16.67 13.07
C HIS A 116 -1.66 -17.49 11.92
N ASP A 117 -2.45 -17.72 10.86
CA ASP A 117 -1.91 -18.34 9.65
C ASP A 117 -0.78 -17.48 9.10
N LYS A 118 0.26 -18.14 8.60
CA LYS A 118 1.37 -17.47 7.92
C LYS A 118 1.16 -17.59 6.44
N ILE A 119 1.14 -16.46 5.76
CA ILE A 119 0.97 -16.43 4.32
C ILE A 119 2.03 -15.55 3.70
N LYS A 120 2.30 -15.76 2.44
CA LYS A 120 3.27 -14.95 1.69
C LYS A 120 2.54 -14.08 0.69
N ILE A 121 2.92 -12.82 0.64
CA ILE A 121 2.31 -11.84 -0.24
C ILE A 121 3.38 -11.09 -1.00
N ASP A 122 3.00 -10.55 -2.13
CA ASP A 122 3.87 -9.71 -2.94
C ASP A 122 3.18 -8.37 -3.22
N PHE A 123 3.99 -7.33 -3.30
CA PHE A 123 3.51 -5.97 -3.51
C PHE A 123 3.71 -5.59 -4.97
N LYS A 124 2.67 -5.07 -5.61
CA LYS A 124 2.78 -4.47 -6.94
C LYS A 124 3.37 -3.08 -6.78
N ILE A 125 4.66 -3.04 -6.49
CA ILE A 125 5.34 -1.83 -6.03
C ILE A 125 5.38 -0.74 -7.10
N ASP A 126 5.28 -1.10 -8.37
CA ASP A 126 5.19 -0.14 -9.46
C ASP A 126 3.90 0.66 -9.43
N ARG A 127 2.91 0.22 -8.65
CA ARG A 127 1.65 0.93 -8.45
C ARG A 127 1.61 1.73 -7.15
N ALA A 128 2.72 1.79 -6.43
CA ALA A 128 2.79 2.44 -5.14
C ALA A 128 2.84 3.97 -5.28
N TYR A 129 2.19 4.65 -4.34
CA TYR A 129 2.31 6.09 -4.15
C TYR A 129 3.37 6.34 -3.07
N ALA A 130 3.97 7.51 -3.11
CA ALA A 130 4.85 7.94 -2.02
C ALA A 130 4.36 9.27 -1.48
N PHE A 131 4.33 9.36 -0.15
CA PHE A 131 3.96 10.59 0.56
C PHE A 131 5.13 11.01 1.43
N GLY A 132 5.39 12.32 1.48
CA GLY A 132 6.44 12.85 2.33
C GLY A 132 6.04 12.87 3.80
N ALA A 133 6.98 13.26 4.65
CA ALA A 133 6.74 13.35 6.09
C ALA A 133 5.60 14.32 6.45
N ASN A 134 5.33 15.30 5.58
CA ASN A 134 4.22 16.24 5.74
C ASN A 134 2.87 15.67 5.31
N GLY A 135 2.83 14.42 4.86
CA GLY A 135 1.62 13.78 4.40
C GLY A 135 1.17 14.12 2.99
N LYS A 136 1.94 14.93 2.27
CA LYS A 136 1.60 15.32 0.91
C LYS A 136 2.18 14.34 -0.10
N LEU A 137 1.47 14.17 -1.22
CA LEU A 137 1.92 13.29 -2.29
C LEU A 137 3.27 13.77 -2.84
N ALA A 138 4.24 12.87 -2.85
CA ALA A 138 5.56 13.11 -3.41
C ALA A 138 5.72 12.48 -4.79
N SER A 139 5.10 11.31 -5.03
CA SER A 139 5.14 10.66 -6.32
C SER A 139 3.95 9.72 -6.50
N SER A 140 3.54 9.54 -7.75
CA SER A 140 2.38 8.73 -8.12
C SER A 140 2.76 7.80 -9.27
N PRO A 141 2.20 6.57 -9.31
CA PRO A 141 2.42 5.65 -10.42
C PRO A 141 1.75 6.11 -11.72
N PHE A 142 0.89 7.12 -11.64
CA PHE A 142 0.16 7.65 -12.80
C PHE A 142 0.80 8.91 -13.37
N GLY A 143 2.12 9.05 -13.20
CA GLY A 143 2.87 10.11 -13.82
C GLY A 143 2.87 11.44 -13.09
N GLY A 144 2.22 11.50 -11.96
CA GLY A 144 2.20 12.71 -11.15
C GLY A 144 3.44 12.79 -10.28
N ASN A 145 4.53 13.29 -10.81
CA ASN A 145 5.70 13.55 -10.00
C ASN A 145 5.64 15.00 -9.54
N ASN A 146 5.27 15.19 -8.29
CA ASN A 146 5.05 16.51 -7.70
C ASN A 146 6.24 16.98 -6.86
N GLY A 147 7.35 16.29 -7.04
CA GLY A 147 8.56 16.64 -6.33
C GLY A 147 9.30 17.82 -6.96
#